data_2a5f8161c23762ddaea701adadce75c2
#
_entry.id   2a5f8161c23762ddaea701adadce75c2
#
_cell.length_a   1.000
_cell.length_b   1.000
_cell.length_c   1.000
_cell.angle_alpha   90.00
_cell.angle_beta   90.00
_cell.angle_gamma   90.00
#
_symmetry.space_group_name_H-M   'P 1'
#
loop_
_entity.id
_entity.type
_entity.pdbx_description
1 polymer ?
#
loop_
_entity_poly.entity_id
_entity_poly.type
_entity_poly.pdbx_seq_one_letter_code
_entity_poly.pdbx_strand_id
1 'polypeptide(L)'
;MVTISELLQELEQERHSTRRVLELIPQDRLDWKPHEKSMTLGQLAQHVASLPQRIAEVSTRPTFDVKTQIPRPSPASVAELLAELERSVQAAKAVLGGMDDSALSTPWKMMDGEREVMAMPRVALLRTVLFNHWYHHRGQLTVYLRMVGARVPAVYGSSADENPMAARSS
;
A
#
# COMPACT_ATOMS: atom_id res chain seq x y z
N MET A 1 -13.13 11.37 16.12
CA MET A 1 -13.45 9.97 15.69
C MET A 1 -13.09 9.89 14.22
N VAL A 2 -12.38 8.87 13.77
CA VAL A 2 -12.01 8.73 12.34
C VAL A 2 -13.27 8.50 11.50
N THR A 3 -13.37 9.19 10.36
CA THR A 3 -14.50 9.10 9.42
C THR A 3 -14.07 8.45 8.10
N ILE A 4 -15.03 7.95 7.33
CA ILE A 4 -14.77 7.43 5.96
C ILE A 4 -14.19 8.54 5.08
N SER A 5 -14.69 9.78 5.21
CA SER A 5 -14.19 10.92 4.43
C SER A 5 -12.70 11.18 4.68
N GLU A 6 -12.25 11.13 5.94
CA GLU A 6 -10.82 11.30 6.27
C GLU A 6 -9.97 10.17 5.70
N LEU A 7 -10.44 8.91 5.75
CA LEU A 7 -9.74 7.78 5.16
C LEU A 7 -9.63 7.88 3.64
N LEU A 8 -10.68 8.34 2.95
CA LEU A 8 -10.68 8.56 1.50
C LEU A 8 -9.72 9.69 1.09
N GLN A 9 -9.67 10.76 1.87
CA GLN A 9 -8.75 11.87 1.64
C GLN A 9 -7.29 11.41 1.80
N GLU A 10 -6.99 10.67 2.87
CA GLU A 10 -5.66 10.11 3.11
C GLU A 10 -5.26 9.13 1.99
N LEU A 11 -6.18 8.24 1.56
CA LEU A 11 -5.95 7.31 0.47
C LEU A 11 -5.52 8.02 -0.83
N GLU A 12 -6.15 9.15 -1.15
CA GLU A 12 -5.80 9.95 -2.33
C GLU A 12 -4.43 10.63 -2.20
N GLN A 13 -4.11 11.18 -1.04
CA GLN A 13 -2.79 11.78 -0.77
C GLN A 13 -1.68 10.74 -0.90
N GLU A 14 -1.91 9.54 -0.34
CA GLU A 14 -0.94 8.45 -0.36
C GLU A 14 -0.80 7.79 -1.73
N ARG A 15 -1.86 7.79 -2.55
CA ARG A 15 -1.79 7.40 -3.96
C ARG A 15 -0.75 8.25 -4.69
N HIS A 16 -0.80 9.57 -4.51
CA HIS A 16 0.14 10.48 -5.15
C HIS A 16 1.59 10.17 -4.74
N SER A 17 1.84 10.03 -3.43
CA SER A 17 3.18 9.70 -2.91
C SER A 17 3.67 8.34 -3.40
N THR A 18 2.78 7.34 -3.46
CA THR A 18 3.12 6.00 -3.93
C THR A 18 3.42 5.99 -5.43
N ARG A 19 2.63 6.71 -6.23
CA ARG A 19 2.86 6.84 -7.67
C ARG A 19 4.26 7.38 -7.97
N ARG A 20 4.69 8.43 -7.27
CA ARG A 20 6.03 9.02 -7.43
C ARG A 20 7.16 8.02 -7.14
N VAL A 21 6.98 7.14 -6.17
CA VAL A 21 7.95 6.07 -5.87
C VAL A 21 7.98 5.02 -6.99
N LEU A 22 6.81 4.60 -7.47
CA LEU A 22 6.71 3.58 -8.54
C LEU A 22 7.30 4.09 -9.88
N GLU A 23 7.11 5.37 -10.22
CA GLU A 23 7.63 5.99 -11.45
C GLU A 23 9.17 5.97 -11.53
N LEU A 24 9.86 5.83 -10.41
CA LEU A 24 11.33 5.81 -10.35
C LEU A 24 11.93 4.40 -10.38
N ILE A 25 11.11 3.37 -10.52
CA ILE A 25 11.58 1.99 -10.63
C ILE A 25 12.24 1.78 -12.00
N PRO A 26 13.53 1.35 -12.05
CA PRO A 26 14.15 1.00 -13.32
C PRO A 26 13.52 -0.28 -13.88
N GLN A 27 13.07 -0.21 -15.15
CA GLN A 27 12.37 -1.31 -15.83
C GLN A 27 13.21 -2.60 -15.88
N ASP A 28 14.52 -2.46 -16.06
CA ASP A 28 15.48 -3.57 -16.16
C ASP A 28 15.86 -4.17 -14.80
N ARG A 29 15.29 -3.66 -13.69
CA ARG A 29 15.57 -4.11 -12.32
C ARG A 29 14.40 -4.78 -11.63
N LEU A 30 13.30 -5.06 -12.31
CA LEU A 30 12.11 -5.66 -11.70
C LEU A 30 12.40 -7.02 -11.04
N ASP A 31 13.32 -7.81 -11.59
CA ASP A 31 13.71 -9.12 -11.04
C ASP A 31 14.80 -9.06 -9.97
N TRP A 32 15.39 -7.86 -9.74
CA TRP A 32 16.40 -7.69 -8.72
C TRP A 32 15.83 -7.84 -7.31
N LYS A 33 16.61 -8.41 -6.39
CA LYS A 33 16.26 -8.54 -4.97
C LYS A 33 17.50 -8.36 -4.10
N PRO A 34 17.35 -7.78 -2.87
CA PRO A 34 18.49 -7.54 -1.98
C PRO A 34 19.00 -8.81 -1.31
N HIS A 35 18.17 -9.85 -1.22
CA HIS A 35 18.49 -11.12 -0.57
C HIS A 35 17.62 -12.23 -1.15
N GLU A 36 18.10 -13.48 -1.10
CA GLU A 36 17.36 -14.65 -1.64
C GLU A 36 15.96 -14.85 -1.01
N LYS A 37 15.80 -14.50 0.27
CA LYS A 37 14.53 -14.60 1.01
C LYS A 37 13.60 -13.41 0.81
N SER A 38 14.07 -12.36 0.12
CA SER A 38 13.28 -11.14 -0.10
C SER A 38 12.42 -11.26 -1.35
N MET A 39 11.35 -10.48 -1.42
CA MET A 39 10.64 -10.21 -2.66
C MET A 39 11.58 -9.54 -3.67
N THR A 40 11.34 -9.74 -4.97
CA THR A 40 11.98 -8.91 -5.99
C THR A 40 11.45 -7.48 -5.92
N LEU A 41 12.17 -6.53 -6.53
CA LEU A 41 11.73 -5.14 -6.64
C LEU A 41 10.32 -5.06 -7.28
N GLY A 42 10.09 -5.80 -8.37
CA GLY A 42 8.79 -5.88 -9.03
C GLY A 42 7.70 -6.48 -8.14
N GLN A 43 7.98 -7.56 -7.43
CA GLN A 43 7.03 -8.19 -6.51
C GLN A 43 6.65 -7.27 -5.34
N LEU A 44 7.62 -6.54 -4.78
CA LEU A 44 7.36 -5.56 -3.72
C LEU A 44 6.54 -4.38 -4.27
N ALA A 45 6.89 -3.88 -5.45
CA ALA A 45 6.15 -2.81 -6.11
C ALA A 45 4.71 -3.21 -6.45
N GLN A 46 4.51 -4.43 -6.98
CA GLN A 46 3.18 -4.99 -7.25
C GLN A 46 2.36 -5.12 -5.96
N HIS A 47 2.99 -5.56 -4.87
CA HIS A 47 2.34 -5.61 -3.57
C HIS A 47 1.89 -4.22 -3.10
N VAL A 48 2.76 -3.21 -3.20
CA VAL A 48 2.45 -1.82 -2.88
C VAL A 48 1.31 -1.27 -3.75
N ALA A 49 1.32 -1.56 -5.05
CA ALA A 49 0.30 -1.08 -5.98
C ALA A 49 -1.09 -1.69 -5.72
N SER A 50 -1.15 -2.99 -5.39
CA SER A 50 -2.41 -3.73 -5.24
C SER A 50 -3.00 -3.72 -3.83
N LEU A 51 -2.24 -3.30 -2.83
CA LEU A 51 -2.62 -3.39 -1.41
C LEU A 51 -3.90 -2.62 -1.06
N PRO A 52 -4.14 -1.38 -1.56
CA PRO A 52 -5.34 -0.63 -1.23
C PRO A 52 -6.64 -1.38 -1.50
N GLN A 53 -6.83 -1.88 -2.73
CA GLN A 53 -8.02 -2.64 -3.11
C GLN A 53 -8.18 -3.87 -2.23
N ARG A 54 -7.13 -4.66 -2.08
CA ARG A 54 -7.18 -5.94 -1.38
C ARG A 54 -7.63 -5.79 0.07
N ILE A 55 -7.09 -4.81 0.79
CA ILE A 55 -7.45 -4.62 2.20
C ILE A 55 -8.81 -3.95 2.34
N ALA A 56 -9.19 -3.03 1.44
CA ALA A 56 -10.54 -2.50 1.41
C ALA A 56 -11.58 -3.60 1.22
N GLU A 57 -11.37 -4.53 0.26
CA GLU A 57 -12.26 -5.67 0.04
C GLU A 57 -12.30 -6.63 1.24
N VAL A 58 -11.15 -6.93 1.86
CA VAL A 58 -11.09 -7.74 3.08
C VAL A 58 -11.88 -7.08 4.22
N SER A 59 -11.85 -5.77 4.30
CA SER A 59 -12.56 -5.02 5.35
C SER A 59 -14.08 -5.10 5.25
N THR A 60 -14.65 -5.44 4.10
CA THR A 60 -16.11 -5.60 3.94
C THR A 60 -16.65 -6.89 4.59
N ARG A 61 -15.78 -7.88 4.75
CA ARG A 61 -16.14 -9.18 5.34
C ARG A 61 -16.02 -9.09 6.87
N PRO A 62 -16.80 -9.88 7.63
CA PRO A 62 -16.66 -9.93 9.08
C PRO A 62 -15.38 -10.64 9.53
N THR A 63 -14.85 -11.55 8.69
CA THR A 63 -13.68 -12.38 9.01
C THR A 63 -12.75 -12.54 7.82
N PHE A 64 -11.47 -12.84 8.09
CA PHE A 64 -10.48 -13.26 7.11
C PHE A 64 -9.66 -14.43 7.66
N ASP A 65 -9.47 -15.48 6.89
CA ASP A 65 -8.67 -16.63 7.26
C ASP A 65 -7.21 -16.42 6.81
N VAL A 66 -6.25 -16.51 7.75
CA VAL A 66 -4.81 -16.36 7.48
C VAL A 66 -4.25 -17.41 6.52
N LYS A 67 -4.93 -18.55 6.36
CA LYS A 67 -4.55 -19.59 5.39
C LYS A 67 -4.92 -19.23 3.95
N THR A 68 -5.68 -18.14 3.74
CA THR A 68 -6.01 -17.68 2.39
C THR A 68 -4.72 -17.32 1.66
N GLN A 69 -4.43 -18.07 0.61
CA GLN A 69 -3.26 -17.81 -0.23
C GLN A 69 -3.44 -16.49 -0.98
N ILE A 70 -2.43 -15.63 -0.86
CA ILE A 70 -2.41 -14.36 -1.54
C ILE A 70 -1.36 -14.44 -2.66
N PRO A 71 -1.79 -14.44 -3.95
CA PRO A 71 -0.86 -14.45 -5.08
C PRO A 71 0.11 -13.26 -5.02
N ARG A 72 1.35 -13.51 -5.41
CA ARG A 72 2.40 -12.47 -5.53
C ARG A 72 2.93 -12.48 -6.96
N PRO A 73 2.15 -11.98 -7.93
CA PRO A 73 2.60 -11.94 -9.32
C PRO A 73 3.80 -11.00 -9.48
N SER A 74 4.63 -11.30 -10.47
CA SER A 74 5.67 -10.37 -10.92
C SER A 74 5.08 -9.52 -12.05
N PRO A 75 5.20 -8.18 -11.99
CA PRO A 75 4.71 -7.31 -13.06
C PRO A 75 5.62 -7.43 -14.29
N ALA A 76 5.05 -7.28 -15.46
CA ALA A 76 5.82 -7.26 -16.72
C ALA A 76 6.47 -5.88 -16.98
N SER A 77 5.90 -4.81 -16.41
CA SER A 77 6.41 -3.45 -16.64
C SER A 77 6.05 -2.48 -15.52
N VAL A 78 6.78 -1.35 -15.47
CA VAL A 78 6.45 -0.22 -14.60
C VAL A 78 5.10 0.41 -14.98
N ALA A 79 4.77 0.43 -16.27
CA ALA A 79 3.47 0.92 -16.73
C ALA A 79 2.31 0.07 -16.16
N GLU A 80 2.48 -1.25 -16.08
CA GLU A 80 1.51 -2.15 -15.45
C GLU A 80 1.35 -1.86 -13.95
N LEU A 81 2.46 -1.59 -13.24
CA LEU A 81 2.42 -1.19 -11.82
C LEU A 81 1.63 0.09 -11.57
N LEU A 82 1.85 1.10 -12.44
CA LEU A 82 1.14 2.37 -12.35
C LEU A 82 -0.37 2.21 -12.64
N ALA A 83 -0.71 1.41 -13.65
CA ALA A 83 -2.10 1.08 -13.95
C ALA A 83 -2.77 0.32 -12.82
N GLU A 84 -2.05 -0.64 -12.20
CA GLU A 84 -2.53 -1.38 -11.03
C GLU A 84 -2.78 -0.47 -9.83
N LEU A 85 -1.88 0.47 -9.53
CA LEU A 85 -2.08 1.43 -8.46
C LEU A 85 -3.37 2.24 -8.65
N GLU A 86 -3.57 2.80 -9.84
CA GLU A 86 -4.77 3.59 -10.13
C GLU A 86 -6.05 2.76 -9.98
N ARG A 87 -6.06 1.55 -10.56
CA ARG A 87 -7.19 0.63 -10.45
C ARG A 87 -7.47 0.25 -9.00
N SER A 88 -6.43 -0.09 -8.25
CA SER A 88 -6.50 -0.53 -6.86
C SER A 88 -7.04 0.57 -5.94
N VAL A 89 -6.57 1.80 -6.11
CA VAL A 89 -7.05 2.93 -5.32
C VAL A 89 -8.50 3.28 -5.67
N GLN A 90 -8.88 3.28 -6.94
CA GLN A 90 -10.28 3.52 -7.33
C GLN A 90 -11.23 2.47 -6.76
N ALA A 91 -10.84 1.19 -6.82
CA ALA A 91 -11.62 0.12 -6.20
C ALA A 91 -11.74 0.29 -4.67
N ALA A 92 -10.63 0.64 -3.99
CA ALA A 92 -10.65 0.91 -2.55
C ALA A 92 -11.56 2.11 -2.21
N LYS A 93 -11.52 3.19 -3.01
CA LYS A 93 -12.41 4.35 -2.82
C LYS A 93 -13.88 3.98 -2.99
N ALA A 94 -14.21 3.16 -3.99
CA ALA A 94 -15.58 2.69 -4.20
C ALA A 94 -16.08 1.83 -3.01
N VAL A 95 -15.24 0.92 -2.52
CA VAL A 95 -15.56 0.06 -1.37
C VAL A 95 -15.75 0.89 -0.09
N LEU A 96 -14.79 1.74 0.25
CA LEU A 96 -14.85 2.55 1.48
C LEU A 96 -15.96 3.59 1.41
N GLY A 97 -16.14 4.25 0.23
CA GLY A 97 -17.20 5.26 0.03
C GLY A 97 -18.61 4.69 0.09
N GLY A 98 -18.78 3.37 -0.05
CA GLY A 98 -20.05 2.68 0.17
C GLY A 98 -20.35 2.32 1.63
N MET A 99 -19.44 2.66 2.58
CA MET A 99 -19.63 2.39 4.01
C MET A 99 -20.10 3.64 4.74
N ASP A 100 -20.91 3.44 5.80
CA ASP A 100 -21.19 4.47 6.79
C ASP A 100 -20.11 4.53 7.88
N ASP A 101 -19.92 5.69 8.51
CA ASP A 101 -18.97 5.85 9.61
C ASP A 101 -19.22 4.87 10.78
N SER A 102 -20.46 4.48 11.01
CA SER A 102 -20.82 3.48 12.01
C SER A 102 -20.19 2.11 11.72
N ALA A 103 -19.97 1.76 10.45
CA ALA A 103 -19.31 0.53 10.05
C ALA A 103 -17.87 0.44 10.54
N LEU A 104 -17.20 1.58 10.78
CA LEU A 104 -15.82 1.63 11.28
C LEU A 104 -15.68 1.04 12.69
N SER A 105 -16.74 1.07 13.49
CA SER A 105 -16.76 0.53 14.84
C SER A 105 -17.08 -0.96 14.89
N THR A 106 -17.56 -1.56 13.78
CA THR A 106 -17.97 -2.96 13.79
C THR A 106 -16.76 -3.89 13.97
N PRO A 107 -16.91 -5.00 14.73
CA PRO A 107 -15.86 -5.97 14.91
C PRO A 107 -15.45 -6.64 13.59
N TRP A 108 -14.16 -6.83 13.41
CA TRP A 108 -13.55 -7.63 12.37
C TRP A 108 -12.60 -8.64 13.01
N LYS A 109 -12.52 -9.86 12.45
CA LYS A 109 -11.76 -10.96 13.03
C LYS A 109 -10.80 -11.58 12.03
N MET A 110 -9.61 -11.92 12.50
CA MET A 110 -8.66 -12.77 11.80
C MET A 110 -8.80 -14.20 12.35
N MET A 111 -8.96 -15.17 11.46
CA MET A 111 -9.20 -16.56 11.78
C MET A 111 -8.05 -17.45 11.31
N ASP A 112 -7.83 -18.57 11.99
CA ASP A 112 -7.02 -19.70 11.53
C ASP A 112 -7.92 -20.94 11.58
N GLY A 113 -8.64 -21.18 10.49
CA GLY A 113 -9.78 -22.10 10.49
C GLY A 113 -10.87 -21.62 11.45
N GLU A 114 -11.22 -22.43 12.44
CA GLU A 114 -12.22 -22.08 13.46
C GLU A 114 -11.66 -21.23 14.61
N ARG A 115 -10.34 -21.11 14.73
CA ARG A 115 -9.69 -20.38 15.83
C ARG A 115 -9.60 -18.89 15.52
N GLU A 116 -10.18 -18.06 16.39
CA GLU A 116 -9.95 -16.62 16.36
C GLU A 116 -8.51 -16.31 16.77
N VAL A 117 -7.75 -15.66 15.87
CA VAL A 117 -6.36 -15.24 16.10
C VAL A 117 -6.35 -13.82 16.67
N MET A 118 -7.24 -12.96 16.14
CA MET A 118 -7.28 -11.55 16.50
C MET A 118 -8.68 -10.99 16.21
N ALA A 119 -9.14 -10.07 17.07
CA ALA A 119 -10.32 -9.26 16.82
C ALA A 119 -10.00 -7.79 17.04
N MET A 120 -10.56 -6.92 16.21
CA MET A 120 -10.41 -5.48 16.31
C MET A 120 -11.58 -4.75 15.64
N PRO A 121 -11.84 -3.48 15.96
CA PRO A 121 -12.74 -2.65 15.16
C PRO A 121 -12.23 -2.50 13.72
N ARG A 122 -13.15 -2.39 12.75
CA ARG A 122 -12.77 -2.23 11.32
C ARG A 122 -11.86 -1.03 11.08
N VAL A 123 -12.03 0.07 11.81
CA VAL A 123 -11.11 1.22 11.73
C VAL A 123 -9.67 0.84 12.08
N ALA A 124 -9.45 -0.03 13.08
CA ALA A 124 -8.13 -0.49 13.44
C ALA A 124 -7.52 -1.38 12.35
N LEU A 125 -8.31 -2.26 11.73
CA LEU A 125 -7.88 -3.01 10.53
C LEU A 125 -7.42 -2.08 9.41
N LEU A 126 -8.25 -1.09 9.05
CA LEU A 126 -7.92 -0.13 7.99
C LEU A 126 -6.64 0.65 8.33
N ARG A 127 -6.49 1.10 9.58
CA ARG A 127 -5.29 1.82 10.00
C ARG A 127 -4.03 0.95 9.98
N THR A 128 -4.09 -0.27 10.53
CA THR A 128 -2.90 -1.12 10.69
C THR A 128 -2.56 -1.89 9.43
N VAL A 129 -3.56 -2.48 8.75
CA VAL A 129 -3.34 -3.42 7.65
C VAL A 129 -3.49 -2.77 6.27
N LEU A 130 -4.23 -1.64 6.14
CA LEU A 130 -4.22 -0.87 4.90
C LEU A 130 -3.11 0.19 4.98
N PHE A 131 -3.29 1.24 5.78
CA PHE A 131 -2.40 2.41 5.73
C PHE A 131 -0.99 2.13 6.24
N ASN A 132 -0.82 1.69 7.51
CA ASN A 132 0.51 1.47 8.07
C ASN A 132 1.31 0.40 7.28
N HIS A 133 0.64 -0.64 6.82
CA HIS A 133 1.25 -1.69 6.01
C HIS A 133 1.66 -1.16 4.62
N TRP A 134 0.83 -0.30 4.02
CA TRP A 134 1.14 0.38 2.76
C TRP A 134 2.36 1.28 2.90
N TYR A 135 2.40 2.11 3.96
CA TYR A 135 3.54 2.98 4.27
C TYR A 135 4.82 2.19 4.52
N HIS A 136 4.70 1.10 5.28
CA HIS A 136 5.82 0.20 5.56
C HIS A 136 6.45 -0.34 4.28
N HIS A 137 5.67 -0.93 3.39
CA HIS A 137 6.20 -1.49 2.15
C HIS A 137 6.66 -0.43 1.15
N ARG A 138 6.02 0.72 1.10
CA ARG A 138 6.53 1.86 0.33
C ARG A 138 7.87 2.36 0.87
N GLY A 139 8.05 2.41 2.19
CA GLY A 139 9.34 2.72 2.82
C GLY A 139 10.43 1.70 2.45
N GLN A 140 10.11 0.41 2.46
CA GLN A 140 11.03 -0.63 1.97
C GLN A 140 11.37 -0.43 0.49
N LEU A 141 10.39 -0.06 -0.34
CA LEU A 141 10.59 0.17 -1.76
C LEU A 141 11.56 1.33 -2.02
N THR A 142 11.55 2.40 -1.21
CA THR A 142 12.53 3.49 -1.32
C THR A 142 13.97 3.02 -1.03
N VAL A 143 14.14 2.08 -0.09
CA VAL A 143 15.44 1.44 0.17
C VAL A 143 15.88 0.61 -1.04
N TYR A 144 14.98 -0.16 -1.64
CA TYR A 144 15.29 -0.95 -2.84
C TYR A 144 15.71 -0.05 -4.00
N LEU A 145 14.99 1.07 -4.24
CA LEU A 145 15.38 2.07 -5.24
C LEU A 145 16.82 2.56 -5.03
N ARG A 146 17.17 2.92 -3.79
CA ARG A 146 18.53 3.35 -3.45
C ARG A 146 19.57 2.27 -3.75
N MET A 147 19.28 1.02 -3.42
CA MET A 147 20.20 -0.12 -3.64
C MET A 147 20.42 -0.43 -5.12
N VAL A 148 19.44 -0.15 -6.00
CA VAL A 148 19.63 -0.30 -7.47
C VAL A 148 20.15 0.96 -8.13
N GLY A 149 20.55 2.01 -7.36
CA GLY A 149 21.11 3.25 -7.88
C GLY A 149 20.06 4.23 -8.46
N ALA A 150 18.78 3.97 -8.25
CA ALA A 150 17.71 4.87 -8.67
C ALA A 150 17.58 6.08 -7.71
N ARG A 151 16.97 7.16 -8.21
CA ARG A 151 16.59 8.29 -7.38
C ARG A 151 15.49 7.89 -6.40
N VAL A 152 15.46 8.56 -5.25
CA VAL A 152 14.43 8.37 -4.23
C VAL A 152 13.70 9.69 -4.04
N PRO A 153 12.36 9.76 -4.25
CA PRO A 153 11.61 11.00 -4.08
C PRO A 153 11.46 11.35 -2.59
N ALA A 154 11.24 12.62 -2.30
CA ALA A 154 10.75 13.03 -0.99
C ALA A 154 9.32 12.50 -0.79
N VAL A 155 9.05 11.83 0.34
CA VAL A 155 7.72 11.29 0.67
C VAL A 155 7.13 12.06 1.85
N TYR A 156 7.61 11.84 3.07
CA TYR A 156 7.18 12.56 4.28
C TYR A 156 8.23 13.57 4.75
N GLY A 157 9.33 13.66 4.08
CA GLY A 157 10.45 14.56 4.33
C GLY A 157 11.41 14.52 3.15
N SER A 158 12.47 15.32 3.23
CA SER A 158 13.50 15.37 2.20
C SER A 158 14.21 14.02 2.04
N SER A 159 14.61 13.70 0.81
CA SER A 159 15.55 12.64 0.52
C SER A 159 16.91 13.27 0.14
N ALA A 160 17.94 12.43 -0.11
CA ALA A 160 19.20 12.90 -0.63
C ALA A 160 19.08 13.47 -2.06
N ASP A 161 18.03 13.12 -2.79
CA ASP A 161 17.82 13.50 -4.19
C ASP A 161 16.77 14.59 -4.37
N GLU A 162 15.97 14.88 -3.34
CA GLU A 162 14.89 15.86 -3.41
C GLU A 162 14.65 16.54 -2.07
N ASN A 163 14.64 17.87 -2.09
CA ASN A 163 14.30 18.70 -0.93
C ASN A 163 13.16 19.67 -1.30
N PRO A 164 11.89 19.36 -0.91
CA PRO A 164 10.76 20.24 -1.21
C PRO A 164 10.84 21.62 -0.53
N MET A 165 11.66 21.77 0.52
CA MET A 165 11.84 23.04 1.22
C MET A 165 12.81 23.99 0.50
N ALA A 166 13.77 23.46 -0.26
CA ALA A 166 14.73 24.29 -1.00
C ALA A 166 14.07 25.09 -2.14
N ALA A 167 12.99 24.58 -2.74
CA ALA A 167 12.26 25.24 -3.83
C ALA A 167 11.40 26.43 -3.38
N ARG A 168 11.25 26.69 -2.06
CA ARG A 168 10.48 27.81 -1.49
C ARG A 168 11.35 29.00 -1.08
N SER A 169 12.66 28.93 -1.28
CA SER A 169 13.63 29.94 -0.84
C SER A 169 14.15 30.81 -1.99
N SER A 170 13.51 30.76 -3.18
CA SER A 170 13.87 31.57 -4.36
C SER A 170 12.72 32.45 -4.82
#